data_e717a7be7dddb9ca1e1cbac63eb84f0c
#
_entry.id   e717a7be7dddb9ca1e1cbac63eb84f0c
#
_cell.length_a   1.000
_cell.length_b   1.000
_cell.length_c   1.000
_cell.angle_alpha   90.00
_cell.angle_beta   90.00
_cell.angle_gamma   90.00
#
_symmetry.space_group_name_H-M   'P 1'
#
loop_
_entity.id
_entity.type
_entity.pdbx_description
1 polymer ?
#
loop_
_entity_poly.entity_id
_entity_poly.type
_entity_poly.pdbx_seq_one_letter_code
_entity_poly.pdbx_strand_id
1 'polypeptide(L)'
;MLPQAKAYRISKDEKYIQSWIEAYGSWIETFPYTPGTIFPPAGGSENDVDYQWKGLQVAERVLSQVDIMPYFIHSTNFTPEWLSTFLVAFEKEVECIRLNYYQSGNILISQYQAVATAGMLMPEFKNASTWATEGTQGLNESLDTQFNDDGVEYELDFSYHTAAISDFREIYLIAQANNKTNLLSPSYISKLKKATEFVMDMIYPNYTIDNFNDTRSASYSKSTLLNRLKEYSAMYPDNNELLWVATEGKNGSKPSYTTKAYSTSGYYMLRSGWDKDATMMILKNNYIPTNQWHCQAANGTMGLY
;
A
#
# COMPACT_ATOMS: atom_id res chain seq x y z
N MET A 1 -5.85 1.11 -16.94
CA MET A 1 -6.78 2.15 -17.40
C MET A 1 -6.50 3.56 -16.85
N LEU A 2 -5.86 3.73 -15.70
CA LEU A 2 -5.50 5.04 -15.18
C LEU A 2 -4.68 5.93 -16.15
N PRO A 3 -3.69 5.41 -16.93
CA PRO A 3 -3.01 6.20 -17.94
C PRO A 3 -3.95 6.78 -19.02
N GLN A 4 -4.97 6.02 -19.41
CA GLN A 4 -5.99 6.46 -20.37
C GLN A 4 -6.88 7.57 -19.79
N ALA A 5 -7.28 7.44 -18.52
CA ALA A 5 -8.02 8.46 -17.80
C ALA A 5 -7.23 9.78 -17.69
N LYS A 6 -5.93 9.67 -17.38
CA LYS A 6 -5.01 10.84 -17.40
C LYS A 6 -4.88 11.46 -18.79
N ALA A 7 -4.81 10.64 -19.85
CA ALA A 7 -4.78 11.11 -21.23
C ALA A 7 -6.08 11.84 -21.62
N TYR A 8 -7.25 11.32 -21.21
CA TYR A 8 -8.53 12.00 -21.37
C TYR A 8 -8.55 13.38 -20.71
N ARG A 9 -8.02 13.51 -19.50
CA ARG A 9 -7.96 14.80 -18.80
C ARG A 9 -7.29 15.89 -19.62
N ILE A 10 -6.27 15.52 -20.42
CA ILE A 10 -5.48 16.44 -21.24
C ILE A 10 -6.14 16.67 -22.61
N SER A 11 -6.50 15.59 -23.31
CA SER A 11 -6.94 15.62 -24.71
C SER A 11 -8.44 15.83 -24.89
N LYS A 12 -9.24 15.46 -23.91
CA LYS A 12 -10.72 15.36 -23.99
C LYS A 12 -11.20 14.45 -25.12
N ASP A 13 -10.37 13.51 -25.56
CA ASP A 13 -10.73 12.54 -26.60
C ASP A 13 -11.60 11.42 -25.99
N GLU A 14 -12.85 11.39 -26.41
CA GLU A 14 -13.89 10.50 -25.89
C GLU A 14 -13.59 9.01 -26.08
N LYS A 15 -12.66 8.65 -26.95
CA LYS A 15 -12.22 7.24 -27.11
C LYS A 15 -11.71 6.61 -25.81
N TYR A 16 -11.14 7.40 -24.92
CA TYR A 16 -10.58 6.89 -23.66
C TYR A 16 -11.67 6.46 -22.68
N ILE A 17 -12.75 7.23 -22.57
CA ILE A 17 -13.89 6.81 -21.76
C ILE A 17 -14.64 5.65 -22.42
N GLN A 18 -14.81 5.68 -23.75
CA GLN A 18 -15.44 4.57 -24.48
C GLN A 18 -14.70 3.26 -24.23
N SER A 19 -13.37 3.28 -24.32
CA SER A 19 -12.53 2.11 -23.98
C SER A 19 -12.71 1.62 -22.53
N TRP A 20 -12.88 2.54 -21.56
CA TRP A 20 -13.17 2.15 -20.19
C TRP A 20 -14.56 1.55 -20.02
N ILE A 21 -15.59 2.17 -20.63
CA ILE A 21 -16.97 1.66 -20.62
C ILE A 21 -17.05 0.26 -21.22
N GLU A 22 -16.44 0.06 -22.40
CA GLU A 22 -16.41 -1.22 -23.08
C GLU A 22 -15.71 -2.30 -22.25
N ALA A 23 -14.53 -2.00 -21.72
CA ALA A 23 -13.75 -2.97 -20.97
C ALA A 23 -14.40 -3.34 -19.64
N TYR A 24 -14.87 -2.34 -18.87
CA TYR A 24 -15.50 -2.61 -17.58
C TYR A 24 -16.91 -3.18 -17.75
N GLY A 25 -17.67 -2.72 -18.73
CA GLY A 25 -18.98 -3.29 -19.07
C GLY A 25 -18.89 -4.75 -19.47
N SER A 26 -17.96 -5.09 -20.39
CA SER A 26 -17.69 -6.48 -20.79
C SER A 26 -17.26 -7.34 -19.58
N TRP A 27 -16.46 -6.78 -18.67
CA TRP A 27 -16.07 -7.50 -17.46
C TRP A 27 -17.27 -7.79 -16.55
N ILE A 28 -18.16 -6.82 -16.33
CA ILE A 28 -19.39 -6.98 -15.52
C ILE A 28 -20.28 -8.09 -16.10
N GLU A 29 -20.41 -8.13 -17.43
CA GLU A 29 -21.22 -9.13 -18.13
C GLU A 29 -20.59 -10.52 -18.08
N THR A 30 -19.26 -10.61 -18.24
CA THR A 30 -18.53 -11.88 -18.29
C THR A 30 -18.40 -12.54 -16.92
N PHE A 31 -18.28 -11.75 -15.87
CA PHE A 31 -18.05 -12.23 -14.50
C PHE A 31 -19.15 -11.75 -13.55
N PRO A 32 -20.38 -12.24 -13.70
CA PRO A 32 -21.48 -11.84 -12.82
C PRO A 32 -21.23 -12.28 -11.37
N TYR A 33 -21.53 -11.41 -10.42
CA TYR A 33 -21.45 -11.70 -8.99
C TYR A 33 -22.85 -11.89 -8.40
N THR A 34 -23.02 -12.99 -7.67
CA THR A 34 -24.22 -13.22 -6.88
C THR A 34 -24.02 -12.65 -5.48
N PRO A 35 -24.76 -11.60 -5.06
CA PRO A 35 -24.62 -11.03 -3.72
C PRO A 35 -24.75 -12.07 -2.61
N GLY A 36 -23.85 -12.01 -1.63
CA GLY A 36 -23.82 -12.95 -0.52
C GLY A 36 -22.96 -14.20 -0.77
N THR A 37 -22.31 -14.33 -1.92
CA THR A 37 -21.37 -15.43 -2.18
C THR A 37 -20.17 -15.32 -1.24
N ILE A 38 -19.89 -16.42 -0.53
CA ILE A 38 -18.68 -16.60 0.26
C ILE A 38 -17.76 -17.55 -0.51
N PHE A 39 -16.59 -17.07 -0.85
CA PHE A 39 -15.59 -17.87 -1.55
C PHE A 39 -14.73 -18.67 -0.56
N PRO A 40 -14.35 -19.91 -0.89
CA PRO A 40 -13.34 -20.61 -0.11
C PRO A 40 -12.03 -19.82 -0.14
N PRO A 41 -11.16 -19.94 0.89
CA PRO A 41 -9.84 -19.32 0.88
C PRO A 41 -9.14 -19.60 -0.44
N ALA A 42 -8.54 -18.57 -1.05
CA ALA A 42 -7.92 -18.74 -2.35
C ALA A 42 -6.78 -19.76 -2.26
N GLY A 43 -6.95 -20.85 -2.98
CA GLY A 43 -5.92 -21.90 -3.09
C GLY A 43 -4.81 -21.54 -4.10
N GLY A 44 -4.77 -20.32 -4.62
CA GLY A 44 -3.76 -19.86 -5.57
C GLY A 44 -3.73 -20.61 -6.91
N SER A 45 -4.78 -21.34 -7.24
CA SER A 45 -4.85 -22.09 -8.48
C SER A 45 -5.31 -21.21 -9.63
N GLU A 46 -4.54 -21.16 -10.72
CA GLU A 46 -4.91 -20.52 -11.99
C GLU A 46 -6.21 -21.07 -12.60
N ASN A 47 -6.65 -22.24 -12.13
CA ASN A 47 -7.90 -22.87 -12.55
C ASN A 47 -9.09 -22.51 -11.64
N ASP A 48 -8.93 -21.56 -10.74
CA ASP A 48 -10.01 -21.09 -9.88
C ASP A 48 -10.96 -20.20 -10.69
N VAL A 49 -12.15 -20.72 -10.99
CA VAL A 49 -13.15 -20.02 -11.79
C VAL A 49 -13.66 -18.71 -11.19
N ASP A 50 -13.44 -18.52 -9.88
CA ASP A 50 -13.86 -17.33 -9.14
C ASP A 50 -12.69 -16.41 -8.81
N TYR A 51 -11.51 -16.64 -9.39
CA TYR A 51 -10.29 -15.89 -9.10
C TYR A 51 -10.47 -14.37 -9.16
N GLN A 52 -11.24 -13.89 -10.16
CA GLN A 52 -11.53 -12.46 -10.35
C GLN A 52 -12.30 -11.80 -9.18
N TRP A 53 -12.92 -12.59 -8.31
CA TRP A 53 -13.69 -12.12 -7.14
C TRP A 53 -12.98 -12.33 -5.82
N LYS A 54 -11.76 -12.89 -5.83
CA LYS A 54 -11.02 -13.26 -4.62
C LYS A 54 -9.88 -12.28 -4.32
N GLY A 55 -9.62 -12.12 -3.02
CA GLY A 55 -8.42 -11.51 -2.48
C GLY A 55 -8.07 -10.16 -3.08
N LEU A 56 -6.88 -10.08 -3.65
CA LEU A 56 -6.29 -8.86 -4.17
C LEU A 56 -7.02 -8.33 -5.42
N GLN A 57 -7.54 -9.21 -6.28
CA GLN A 57 -8.11 -8.82 -7.58
C GLN A 57 -9.32 -7.89 -7.42
N VAL A 58 -10.22 -8.19 -6.50
CA VAL A 58 -11.39 -7.34 -6.27
C VAL A 58 -10.99 -6.06 -5.55
N ALA A 59 -10.04 -6.10 -4.62
CA ALA A 59 -9.53 -4.92 -3.92
C ALA A 59 -8.87 -3.92 -4.88
N GLU A 60 -7.96 -4.39 -5.73
CA GLU A 60 -7.29 -3.59 -6.75
C GLU A 60 -8.28 -2.99 -7.76
N ARG A 61 -9.34 -3.74 -8.08
CA ARG A 61 -10.37 -3.25 -9.00
C ARG A 61 -11.16 -2.10 -8.36
N VAL A 62 -11.60 -2.23 -7.11
CA VAL A 62 -12.27 -1.14 -6.36
C VAL A 62 -11.39 0.10 -6.32
N LEU A 63 -10.12 -0.03 -5.92
CA LEU A 63 -9.16 1.08 -5.88
C LEU A 63 -8.99 1.73 -7.26
N SER A 64 -8.81 0.91 -8.30
CA SER A 64 -8.67 1.40 -9.68
C SER A 64 -9.92 2.15 -10.16
N GLN A 65 -11.11 1.71 -9.81
CA GLN A 65 -12.35 2.38 -10.24
C GLN A 65 -12.53 3.73 -9.54
N VAL A 66 -12.19 3.82 -8.25
CA VAL A 66 -12.21 5.10 -7.52
C VAL A 66 -11.23 6.10 -8.14
N ASP A 67 -10.06 5.65 -8.56
CA ASP A 67 -9.06 6.49 -9.22
C ASP A 67 -9.47 6.96 -10.61
N ILE A 68 -10.14 6.12 -11.38
CA ILE A 68 -10.45 6.35 -12.79
C ILE A 68 -11.69 7.19 -12.98
N MET A 69 -12.77 6.89 -12.27
CA MET A 69 -14.09 7.49 -12.46
C MET A 69 -14.07 9.03 -12.43
N PRO A 70 -13.35 9.71 -11.50
CA PRO A 70 -13.36 11.17 -11.43
C PRO A 70 -12.82 11.88 -12.68
N TYR A 71 -12.01 11.20 -13.48
CA TYR A 71 -11.51 11.79 -14.73
C TYR A 71 -12.61 11.92 -15.79
N PHE A 72 -13.63 11.08 -15.73
CA PHE A 72 -14.64 10.91 -16.77
C PHE A 72 -16.01 11.53 -16.45
N ILE A 73 -16.24 12.00 -15.23
CA ILE A 73 -17.56 12.50 -14.78
C ILE A 73 -18.14 13.64 -15.62
N HIS A 74 -17.29 14.38 -16.35
CA HIS A 74 -17.70 15.47 -17.23
C HIS A 74 -17.74 15.09 -18.72
N SER A 75 -17.55 13.81 -19.06
CA SER A 75 -17.67 13.33 -20.42
C SER A 75 -19.13 13.20 -20.83
N THR A 76 -19.44 13.48 -22.09
CA THR A 76 -20.76 13.25 -22.66
C THR A 76 -21.12 11.76 -22.76
N ASN A 77 -20.12 10.87 -22.78
CA ASN A 77 -20.32 9.42 -22.76
C ASN A 77 -20.51 8.87 -21.34
N PHE A 78 -20.31 9.69 -20.29
CA PHE A 78 -20.63 9.31 -18.91
C PHE A 78 -22.13 9.53 -18.66
N THR A 79 -22.95 8.70 -19.29
CA THR A 79 -24.40 8.83 -19.23
C THR A 79 -24.99 8.40 -17.88
N PRO A 80 -26.21 8.82 -17.53
CA PRO A 80 -26.92 8.35 -16.32
C PRO A 80 -27.07 6.82 -16.28
N GLU A 81 -27.28 6.18 -17.44
CA GLU A 81 -27.40 4.73 -17.57
C GLU A 81 -26.08 4.04 -17.22
N TRP A 82 -24.97 4.57 -17.75
CA TRP A 82 -23.64 4.05 -17.43
C TRP A 82 -23.31 4.27 -15.93
N LEU A 83 -23.59 5.46 -15.40
CA LEU A 83 -23.42 5.74 -13.97
C LEU A 83 -24.18 4.73 -13.11
N SER A 84 -25.44 4.44 -13.45
CA SER A 84 -26.24 3.45 -12.72
C SER A 84 -25.61 2.05 -12.77
N THR A 85 -25.15 1.61 -13.95
CA THR A 85 -24.47 0.33 -14.13
C THR A 85 -23.18 0.27 -13.31
N PHE A 86 -22.37 1.31 -13.38
CA PHE A 86 -21.13 1.46 -12.63
C PHE A 86 -21.37 1.38 -11.12
N LEU A 87 -22.29 2.16 -10.57
CA LEU A 87 -22.56 2.22 -9.12
C LEU A 87 -23.03 0.86 -8.58
N VAL A 88 -23.92 0.17 -9.31
CA VAL A 88 -24.39 -1.17 -8.90
C VAL A 88 -23.26 -2.19 -8.91
N ALA A 89 -22.38 -2.15 -9.91
CA ALA A 89 -21.23 -3.06 -9.99
C ALA A 89 -20.22 -2.75 -8.87
N PHE A 90 -19.92 -1.48 -8.66
CA PHE A 90 -18.98 -1.03 -7.62
C PHE A 90 -19.46 -1.42 -6.22
N GLU A 91 -20.74 -1.22 -5.88
CA GLU A 91 -21.29 -1.66 -4.60
C GLU A 91 -21.12 -3.16 -4.40
N LYS A 92 -21.41 -3.96 -5.44
CA LYS A 92 -21.22 -5.42 -5.40
C LYS A 92 -19.77 -5.81 -5.13
N GLU A 93 -18.80 -5.11 -5.71
CA GLU A 93 -17.38 -5.36 -5.50
C GLU A 93 -16.98 -5.06 -4.05
N VAL A 94 -17.40 -3.93 -3.49
CA VAL A 94 -17.12 -3.58 -2.09
C VAL A 94 -17.76 -4.58 -1.12
N GLU A 95 -19.03 -4.93 -1.33
CA GLU A 95 -19.72 -5.91 -0.49
C GLU A 95 -19.14 -7.33 -0.64
N CYS A 96 -18.61 -7.67 -1.82
CA CYS A 96 -17.87 -8.92 -2.03
C CYS A 96 -16.62 -8.98 -1.15
N ILE A 97 -15.81 -7.89 -1.10
CA ILE A 97 -14.64 -7.81 -0.23
C ILE A 97 -15.03 -8.01 1.23
N ARG A 98 -16.06 -7.30 1.70
CA ARG A 98 -16.54 -7.33 3.09
C ARG A 98 -16.99 -8.71 3.56
N LEU A 99 -17.48 -9.53 2.65
CA LEU A 99 -17.86 -10.93 2.95
C LEU A 99 -16.69 -11.90 2.85
N ASN A 100 -15.57 -11.51 2.25
CA ASN A 100 -14.50 -12.41 1.85
C ASN A 100 -13.11 -11.87 2.23
N TYR A 101 -12.97 -11.31 3.42
CA TYR A 101 -11.66 -10.87 3.91
C TYR A 101 -10.70 -12.05 4.08
N TYR A 102 -9.44 -11.82 3.73
CA TYR A 102 -8.35 -12.71 4.11
C TYR A 102 -8.11 -12.66 5.61
N GLN A 103 -7.37 -13.65 6.12
CA GLN A 103 -7.11 -13.74 7.56
C GLN A 103 -5.98 -12.81 8.01
N SER A 104 -4.99 -12.54 7.14
CA SER A 104 -3.82 -11.70 7.44
C SER A 104 -3.04 -11.38 6.17
N GLY A 105 -1.95 -10.63 6.30
CA GLY A 105 -1.00 -10.33 5.24
C GLY A 105 -1.39 -9.12 4.39
N ASN A 106 -0.58 -8.86 3.39
CA ASN A 106 -0.72 -7.73 2.48
C ASN A 106 -2.09 -7.71 1.75
N ILE A 107 -2.65 -8.89 1.42
CA ILE A 107 -3.97 -8.98 0.77
C ILE A 107 -5.05 -8.42 1.68
N LEU A 108 -5.05 -8.75 2.98
CA LEU A 108 -6.00 -8.22 3.94
C LEU A 108 -5.87 -6.69 4.09
N ILE A 109 -4.64 -6.18 4.13
CA ILE A 109 -4.38 -4.73 4.17
C ILE A 109 -5.00 -4.05 2.94
N SER A 110 -4.74 -4.55 1.74
CA SER A 110 -5.31 -4.00 0.50
C SER A 110 -6.84 -4.09 0.45
N GLN A 111 -7.44 -5.14 1.01
CA GLN A 111 -8.89 -5.27 1.12
C GLN A 111 -9.49 -4.20 2.04
N TYR A 112 -8.92 -4.00 3.23
CA TYR A 112 -9.36 -2.93 4.13
C TYR A 112 -9.13 -1.54 3.54
N GLN A 113 -8.01 -1.33 2.84
CA GLN A 113 -7.73 -0.10 2.11
C GLN A 113 -8.82 0.17 1.07
N ALA A 114 -9.20 -0.81 0.26
CA ALA A 114 -10.23 -0.67 -0.76
C ALA A 114 -11.59 -0.29 -0.16
N VAL A 115 -12.00 -0.97 0.91
CA VAL A 115 -13.27 -0.70 1.60
C VAL A 115 -13.26 0.69 2.26
N ALA A 116 -12.17 1.06 2.95
CA ALA A 116 -12.02 2.39 3.56
C ALA A 116 -12.05 3.50 2.50
N THR A 117 -11.31 3.31 1.40
CA THR A 117 -11.25 4.26 0.28
C THR A 117 -12.63 4.46 -0.34
N ALA A 118 -13.33 3.37 -0.65
CA ALA A 118 -14.70 3.42 -1.17
C ALA A 118 -15.62 4.21 -0.23
N GLY A 119 -15.58 3.93 1.07
CA GLY A 119 -16.42 4.60 2.06
C GLY A 119 -16.08 6.07 2.30
N MET A 120 -14.83 6.48 2.08
CA MET A 120 -14.42 7.89 2.24
C MET A 120 -14.62 8.72 0.99
N LEU A 121 -14.42 8.14 -0.21
CA LEU A 121 -14.43 8.88 -1.48
C LEU A 121 -15.75 8.76 -2.25
N MET A 122 -16.64 7.82 -1.86
CA MET A 122 -17.95 7.64 -2.49
C MET A 122 -19.07 7.78 -1.42
N PRO A 123 -19.19 8.97 -0.78
CA PRO A 123 -20.09 9.18 0.37
C PRO A 123 -21.57 9.08 0.02
N GLU A 124 -21.92 9.06 -1.27
CA GLU A 124 -23.29 8.95 -1.77
C GLU A 124 -23.89 7.53 -1.60
N PHE A 125 -23.05 6.52 -1.40
CA PHE A 125 -23.54 5.18 -1.12
C PHE A 125 -24.17 5.10 0.27
N LYS A 126 -25.29 4.38 0.37
CA LYS A 126 -26.01 4.17 1.64
C LYS A 126 -25.08 3.61 2.74
N ASN A 127 -24.19 2.72 2.37
CA ASN A 127 -23.28 2.03 3.28
C ASN A 127 -21.91 2.71 3.42
N ALA A 128 -21.67 3.86 2.79
CA ALA A 128 -20.36 4.52 2.75
C ALA A 128 -19.75 4.75 4.15
N SER A 129 -20.57 5.19 5.13
CA SER A 129 -20.09 5.39 6.50
C SER A 129 -19.67 4.07 7.17
N THR A 130 -20.37 2.98 6.91
CA THR A 130 -20.04 1.64 7.40
C THR A 130 -18.72 1.17 6.76
N TRP A 131 -18.58 1.33 5.46
CA TRP A 131 -17.34 0.98 4.72
C TRP A 131 -16.12 1.75 5.25
N ALA A 132 -16.27 3.07 5.41
CA ALA A 132 -15.19 3.90 5.95
C ALA A 132 -14.77 3.45 7.35
N THR A 133 -15.72 3.18 8.23
CA THR A 133 -15.45 2.75 9.61
C THR A 133 -14.84 1.35 9.66
N GLU A 134 -15.44 0.39 8.96
CA GLU A 134 -14.98 -1.00 8.94
C GLU A 134 -13.58 -1.12 8.34
N GLY A 135 -13.35 -0.51 7.17
CA GLY A 135 -12.06 -0.55 6.52
C GLY A 135 -10.96 0.12 7.34
N THR A 136 -11.24 1.29 7.95
CA THR A 136 -10.24 1.97 8.80
C THR A 136 -10.00 1.24 10.11
N GLN A 137 -11.01 0.62 10.71
CA GLN A 137 -10.84 -0.23 11.88
C GLN A 137 -9.95 -1.43 11.56
N GLY A 138 -10.20 -2.13 10.45
CA GLY A 138 -9.37 -3.24 10.01
C GLY A 138 -7.92 -2.83 9.74
N LEU A 139 -7.69 -1.63 9.18
CA LEU A 139 -6.33 -1.10 9.01
C LEU A 139 -5.66 -0.74 10.34
N ASN A 140 -6.39 -0.15 11.30
CA ASN A 140 -5.86 0.09 12.64
C ASN A 140 -5.39 -1.22 13.30
N GLU A 141 -6.22 -2.27 13.23
CA GLU A 141 -5.91 -3.60 13.75
C GLU A 141 -4.74 -4.27 12.99
N SER A 142 -4.69 -4.11 11.67
CA SER A 142 -3.59 -4.63 10.84
C SER A 142 -2.27 -3.94 11.20
N LEU A 143 -2.27 -2.63 11.42
CA LEU A 143 -1.07 -1.91 11.84
C LEU A 143 -0.61 -2.35 13.24
N ASP A 144 -1.52 -2.74 14.12
CA ASP A 144 -1.19 -3.25 15.46
C ASP A 144 -0.68 -4.68 15.46
N THR A 145 -1.15 -5.52 14.53
CA THR A 145 -0.87 -6.97 14.51
C THR A 145 0.17 -7.38 13.49
N GLN A 146 0.33 -6.63 12.41
CA GLN A 146 1.25 -6.96 11.32
C GLN A 146 2.54 -6.12 11.32
N PHE A 147 2.69 -5.18 12.27
CA PHE A 147 3.94 -4.47 12.47
C PHE A 147 4.47 -4.74 13.87
N ASN A 148 5.73 -5.13 13.93
CA ASN A 148 6.43 -5.35 15.20
C ASN A 148 6.60 -4.02 15.98
N ASP A 149 6.89 -4.11 17.27
CA ASP A 149 7.03 -2.93 18.13
C ASP A 149 8.13 -1.95 17.67
N ASP A 150 9.11 -2.47 16.94
CA ASP A 150 10.20 -1.66 16.35
C ASP A 150 9.83 -1.05 14.99
N GLY A 151 8.61 -1.29 14.49
CA GLY A 151 8.07 -0.68 13.29
C GLY A 151 8.31 -1.46 12.01
N VAL A 152 8.89 -2.66 12.08
CA VAL A 152 9.09 -3.50 10.90
C VAL A 152 7.87 -4.38 10.67
N GLU A 153 7.41 -4.44 9.43
CA GLU A 153 6.31 -5.31 9.02
C GLU A 153 6.71 -6.79 9.22
N TYR A 154 5.79 -7.60 9.72
CA TYR A 154 6.06 -8.93 10.29
C TYR A 154 6.53 -9.99 9.28
N GLU A 155 6.35 -9.77 7.98
CA GLU A 155 6.93 -10.62 6.93
C GLU A 155 8.44 -10.43 6.77
N LEU A 156 8.99 -9.36 7.38
CA LEU A 156 10.42 -9.06 7.42
C LEU A 156 11.06 -8.92 6.03
N ASP A 157 10.26 -8.56 5.02
CA ASP A 157 10.70 -8.31 3.66
C ASP A 157 10.58 -6.81 3.32
N PHE A 158 11.62 -6.24 2.71
CA PHE A 158 11.64 -4.80 2.41
C PHE A 158 10.57 -4.40 1.39
N SER A 159 10.27 -5.23 0.39
CA SER A 159 9.28 -4.91 -0.63
C SER A 159 7.86 -4.95 -0.08
N TYR A 160 7.51 -5.97 0.70
CA TYR A 160 6.21 -6.05 1.38
C TYR A 160 6.04 -4.96 2.43
N HIS A 161 7.09 -4.69 3.21
CA HIS A 161 7.11 -3.58 4.16
C HIS A 161 6.82 -2.22 3.48
N THR A 162 7.48 -1.92 2.36
CA THR A 162 7.25 -0.65 1.65
C THR A 162 5.90 -0.59 0.95
N ALA A 163 5.34 -1.72 0.51
CA ALA A 163 4.00 -1.81 -0.04
C ALA A 163 2.95 -1.51 1.04
N ALA A 164 3.04 -2.18 2.19
CA ALA A 164 2.15 -1.94 3.32
C ALA A 164 2.19 -0.46 3.78
N ILE A 165 3.38 0.15 3.91
CA ILE A 165 3.47 1.59 4.21
C ILE A 165 2.69 2.43 3.19
N SER A 166 2.75 2.08 1.90
CA SER A 166 2.05 2.84 0.87
C SER A 166 0.54 2.80 1.07
N ASP A 167 -0.03 1.64 1.40
CA ASP A 167 -1.46 1.45 1.65
C ASP A 167 -1.92 2.25 2.87
N PHE A 168 -1.20 2.15 3.99
CA PHE A 168 -1.50 2.91 5.20
C PHE A 168 -1.35 4.43 5.01
N ARG A 169 -0.31 4.85 4.29
CA ARG A 169 -0.07 6.27 3.98
C ARG A 169 -1.21 6.84 3.13
N GLU A 170 -1.65 6.13 2.12
CA GLU A 170 -2.72 6.57 1.24
C GLU A 170 -4.02 6.79 2.02
N ILE A 171 -4.40 5.86 2.88
CA ILE A 171 -5.58 6.01 3.75
C ILE A 171 -5.44 7.22 4.68
N TYR A 172 -4.26 7.46 5.24
CA TYR A 172 -4.03 8.66 6.05
C TYR A 172 -4.28 9.95 5.25
N LEU A 173 -3.74 10.03 4.03
CA LEU A 173 -3.91 11.19 3.16
C LEU A 173 -5.38 11.39 2.74
N ILE A 174 -6.08 10.31 2.40
CA ILE A 174 -7.51 10.33 2.08
C ILE A 174 -8.31 10.80 3.30
N ALA A 175 -8.05 10.24 4.48
CA ALA A 175 -8.74 10.63 5.72
C ALA A 175 -8.49 12.10 6.06
N GLN A 176 -7.26 12.59 5.88
CA GLN A 176 -6.90 13.99 6.09
C GLN A 176 -7.66 14.91 5.13
N ALA A 177 -7.65 14.58 3.83
CA ALA A 177 -8.32 15.37 2.81
C ALA A 177 -9.86 15.43 2.99
N ASN A 178 -10.43 14.42 3.63
CA ASN A 178 -11.89 14.31 3.85
C ASN A 178 -12.33 14.58 5.30
N ASN A 179 -11.44 15.12 6.15
CA ASN A 179 -11.71 15.40 7.57
C ASN A 179 -12.19 14.16 8.35
N LYS A 180 -11.63 12.99 8.05
CA LYS A 180 -11.97 11.69 8.66
C LYS A 180 -10.82 11.07 9.47
N THR A 181 -9.82 11.84 9.85
CA THR A 181 -8.67 11.36 10.65
C THR A 181 -9.08 10.81 12.01
N ASN A 182 -10.25 11.16 12.51
CA ASN A 182 -10.84 10.58 13.73
C ASN A 182 -11.18 9.07 13.61
N LEU A 183 -11.20 8.51 12.41
CA LEU A 183 -11.36 7.07 12.17
C LEU A 183 -10.05 6.29 12.36
N LEU A 184 -8.91 6.99 12.34
CA LEU A 184 -7.59 6.40 12.55
C LEU A 184 -7.25 6.36 14.04
N SER A 185 -6.56 5.30 14.48
CA SER A 185 -6.15 5.19 15.87
C SER A 185 -5.18 6.31 16.28
N PRO A 186 -5.15 6.72 17.55
CA PRO A 186 -4.21 7.75 18.01
C PRO A 186 -2.73 7.38 17.76
N SER A 187 -2.40 6.08 17.71
CA SER A 187 -1.06 5.57 17.46
C SER A 187 -0.72 5.41 15.97
N TYR A 188 -1.69 5.55 15.07
CA TYR A 188 -1.54 5.26 13.64
C TYR A 188 -0.31 5.95 13.04
N ILE A 189 -0.23 7.27 13.20
CA ILE A 189 0.87 8.07 12.63
C ILE A 189 2.22 7.75 13.27
N SER A 190 2.25 7.49 14.57
CA SER A 190 3.51 7.17 15.26
C SER A 190 4.05 5.78 14.87
N LYS A 191 3.18 4.80 14.67
CA LYS A 191 3.58 3.46 14.18
C LYS A 191 4.07 3.52 12.74
N LEU A 192 3.30 4.20 11.88
CA LEU A 192 3.70 4.38 10.49
C LEU A 192 5.03 5.14 10.37
N LYS A 193 5.31 6.11 11.27
CA LYS A 193 6.60 6.79 11.35
C LYS A 193 7.75 5.82 11.60
N LYS A 194 7.65 4.93 12.60
CA LYS A 194 8.67 3.91 12.86
C LYS A 194 8.93 3.03 11.63
N ALA A 195 7.86 2.67 10.91
CA ALA A 195 7.99 1.89 9.69
C ALA A 195 8.78 2.64 8.60
N THR A 196 8.56 3.95 8.43
CA THR A 196 9.33 4.75 7.45
C THR A 196 10.79 4.96 7.88
N GLU A 197 11.07 5.01 9.18
CA GLU A 197 12.44 5.07 9.71
C GLU A 197 13.23 3.78 9.41
N PHE A 198 12.59 2.61 9.49
CA PHE A 198 13.22 1.36 9.07
C PHE A 198 13.64 1.40 7.59
N VAL A 199 12.78 1.92 6.71
CA VAL A 199 13.13 2.07 5.28
C VAL A 199 14.37 2.95 5.12
N MET A 200 14.44 4.09 5.82
CA MET A 200 15.60 4.98 5.79
C MET A 200 16.88 4.26 6.23
N ASP A 201 16.78 3.47 7.30
CA ASP A 201 17.95 2.78 7.89
C ASP A 201 18.44 1.60 7.05
N MET A 202 17.57 1.00 6.22
CA MET A 202 17.92 -0.12 5.31
C MET A 202 18.65 0.32 4.04
N ILE A 203 18.67 1.61 3.73
CA ILE A 203 19.24 2.13 2.47
C ILE A 203 20.75 2.34 2.65
N TYR A 204 21.53 1.81 1.72
CA TYR A 204 22.98 2.02 1.64
C TYR A 204 23.35 3.46 1.26
N PRO A 205 24.59 3.90 1.54
CA PRO A 205 25.04 5.28 1.26
C PRO A 205 24.88 5.75 -0.19
N ASN A 206 24.89 4.83 -1.15
CA ASN A 206 24.68 5.12 -2.57
C ASN A 206 23.22 5.07 -3.01
N TYR A 207 22.28 4.92 -2.06
CA TYR A 207 20.84 4.72 -2.33
C TYR A 207 20.53 3.44 -3.11
N THR A 208 21.12 2.35 -2.67
CA THR A 208 20.76 0.97 -3.04
C THR A 208 20.28 0.22 -1.80
N ILE A 209 19.70 -0.95 -2.00
CA ILE A 209 19.30 -1.90 -0.94
C ILE A 209 19.84 -3.28 -1.27
N ASP A 210 19.80 -4.17 -0.28
CA ASP A 210 20.17 -5.57 -0.48
C ASP A 210 18.97 -6.46 -0.84
N ASN A 211 19.27 -7.69 -1.32
CA ASN A 211 18.29 -8.73 -1.64
C ASN A 211 18.03 -9.63 -0.42
N PHE A 212 17.51 -9.07 0.66
CA PHE A 212 17.04 -9.87 1.77
C PHE A 212 15.64 -10.42 1.48
N ASN A 213 15.38 -11.68 1.82
CA ASN A 213 14.12 -12.37 1.60
C ASN A 213 13.71 -12.38 0.11
N ASP A 214 12.47 -12.03 -0.20
CA ASP A 214 11.93 -11.98 -1.57
C ASP A 214 12.21 -10.63 -2.27
N THR A 215 12.82 -9.69 -1.56
CA THR A 215 13.14 -8.37 -2.09
C THR A 215 14.12 -8.46 -3.25
N ARG A 216 13.78 -7.84 -4.37
CA ARG A 216 14.65 -7.71 -5.55
C ARG A 216 15.19 -6.28 -5.60
N SER A 217 16.46 -6.09 -5.24
CA SER A 217 17.10 -4.76 -5.21
C SER A 217 17.05 -4.04 -6.56
N ALA A 218 17.08 -4.77 -7.66
CA ALA A 218 16.97 -4.22 -9.02
C ALA A 218 15.64 -3.48 -9.27
N SER A 219 14.59 -3.74 -8.48
CA SER A 219 13.31 -3.02 -8.56
C SER A 219 13.36 -1.64 -7.89
N TYR A 220 14.43 -1.32 -7.17
CA TYR A 220 14.57 -0.10 -6.39
C TYR A 220 15.72 0.76 -6.93
N SER A 221 15.42 1.58 -7.92
CA SER A 221 16.38 2.59 -8.38
C SER A 221 16.60 3.66 -7.31
N LYS A 222 17.74 4.36 -7.35
CA LYS A 222 18.00 5.52 -6.49
C LYS A 222 16.84 6.53 -6.53
N SER A 223 16.31 6.81 -7.71
CA SER A 223 15.16 7.74 -7.85
C SER A 223 13.90 7.23 -7.18
N THR A 224 13.62 5.92 -7.25
CA THR A 224 12.49 5.29 -6.55
C THR A 224 12.62 5.45 -5.03
N LEU A 225 13.79 5.13 -4.48
CA LEU A 225 14.04 5.25 -3.03
C LEU A 225 13.97 6.71 -2.56
N LEU A 226 14.58 7.65 -3.29
CA LEU A 226 14.53 9.07 -2.97
C LEU A 226 13.09 9.62 -3.03
N ASN A 227 12.28 9.20 -3.99
CA ASN A 227 10.88 9.62 -4.07
C ASN A 227 10.08 9.12 -2.85
N ARG A 228 10.25 7.85 -2.46
CA ARG A 228 9.62 7.31 -1.25
C ARG A 228 10.05 8.08 0.01
N LEU A 229 11.34 8.31 0.19
CA LEU A 229 11.84 9.07 1.34
C LEU A 229 11.29 10.51 1.38
N LYS A 230 11.15 11.17 0.23
CA LYS A 230 10.51 12.51 0.14
C LYS A 230 9.04 12.47 0.54
N GLU A 231 8.31 11.45 0.10
CA GLU A 231 6.92 11.26 0.48
C GLU A 231 6.78 11.03 2.00
N TYR A 232 7.67 10.23 2.59
CA TYR A 232 7.69 10.00 4.03
C TYR A 232 8.08 11.26 4.80
N SER A 233 9.10 11.99 4.34
CA SER A 233 9.51 13.26 4.95
C SER A 233 8.40 14.31 4.92
N ALA A 234 7.56 14.33 3.86
CA ALA A 234 6.42 15.24 3.78
C ALA A 234 5.33 14.92 4.84
N MET A 235 5.20 13.66 5.26
CA MET A 235 4.29 13.28 6.35
C MET A 235 4.82 13.66 7.73
N TYR A 236 6.13 13.73 7.89
CA TYR A 236 6.80 13.97 9.16
C TYR A 236 7.75 15.16 9.06
N PRO A 237 7.23 16.40 8.91
CA PRO A 237 8.05 17.60 8.68
C PRO A 237 9.04 17.89 9.81
N ASP A 238 8.78 17.39 11.01
CA ASP A 238 9.66 17.54 12.17
C ASP A 238 10.78 16.49 12.22
N ASN A 239 10.76 15.49 11.35
CA ASN A 239 11.82 14.49 11.25
C ASN A 239 12.96 14.99 10.36
N ASN A 240 13.85 15.79 10.95
CA ASN A 240 14.99 16.39 10.25
C ASN A 240 16.00 15.35 9.73
N GLU A 241 16.12 14.18 10.36
CA GLU A 241 17.03 13.12 9.91
C GLU A 241 16.48 12.47 8.63
N LEU A 242 15.19 12.16 8.58
CA LEU A 242 14.54 11.65 7.38
C LEU A 242 14.60 12.67 6.23
N LEU A 243 14.39 13.95 6.51
CA LEU A 243 14.54 15.03 5.52
C LEU A 243 15.96 15.10 4.97
N TRP A 244 16.98 14.93 5.82
CA TRP A 244 18.36 14.93 5.39
C TRP A 244 18.66 13.80 4.41
N VAL A 245 18.24 12.58 4.73
CA VAL A 245 18.43 11.43 3.82
C VAL A 245 17.61 11.60 2.54
N ALA A 246 16.34 12.04 2.63
CA ALA A 246 15.47 12.27 1.48
C ALA A 246 15.99 13.33 0.50
N THR A 247 16.83 14.24 0.98
CA THR A 247 17.38 15.36 0.19
C THR A 247 18.87 15.24 -0.11
N GLU A 248 19.46 14.06 0.11
CA GLU A 248 20.89 13.82 -0.09
C GLU A 248 21.76 14.83 0.67
N GLY A 249 21.40 15.12 1.91
CA GLY A 249 22.15 16.03 2.78
C GLY A 249 21.91 17.52 2.56
N LYS A 250 21.00 17.91 1.67
CA LYS A 250 20.79 19.33 1.33
C LYS A 250 19.93 20.07 2.36
N ASN A 251 19.01 19.37 3.03
CA ASN A 251 18.09 19.94 4.02
C ASN A 251 18.00 18.99 5.22
N GLY A 252 17.58 19.51 6.38
CA GLY A 252 17.45 18.74 7.61
C GLY A 252 18.77 18.62 8.37
N SER A 253 18.90 17.58 9.16
CA SER A 253 20.06 17.31 10.01
C SER A 253 20.56 15.89 9.79
N LYS A 254 21.88 15.73 9.60
CA LYS A 254 22.49 14.40 9.49
C LYS A 254 22.11 13.55 10.70
N PRO A 255 21.70 12.28 10.52
CA PRO A 255 21.44 11.40 11.66
C PRO A 255 22.65 11.31 12.59
N SER A 256 22.40 11.35 13.88
CA SER A 256 23.44 11.42 14.93
C SER A 256 23.98 10.04 15.33
N TYR A 257 23.31 8.97 14.89
CA TYR A 257 23.69 7.59 15.21
C TYR A 257 24.38 6.91 14.01
N THR A 258 25.20 5.91 14.33
CA THR A 258 25.86 5.04 13.34
C THR A 258 25.47 3.57 13.50
N THR A 259 24.73 3.25 14.55
CA THR A 259 24.23 1.91 14.81
C THR A 259 22.75 1.98 15.10
N LYS A 260 21.97 1.12 14.47
CA LYS A 260 20.54 0.97 14.71
C LYS A 260 20.18 -0.51 14.86
N ALA A 261 19.37 -0.81 15.86
CA ALA A 261 18.88 -2.15 16.11
C ALA A 261 17.36 -2.18 16.03
N TYR A 262 16.84 -3.04 15.20
CA TYR A 262 15.44 -3.45 15.14
C TYR A 262 15.37 -4.84 15.75
N SER A 263 15.48 -4.89 17.08
CA SER A 263 15.75 -6.11 17.84
C SER A 263 14.60 -7.10 17.80
N THR A 264 13.35 -6.62 17.75
CA THR A 264 12.17 -7.46 17.63
C THR A 264 12.14 -8.17 16.27
N SER A 265 12.57 -7.46 15.24
CA SER A 265 12.57 -7.92 13.84
C SER A 265 13.89 -8.55 13.39
N GLY A 266 14.94 -8.44 14.22
CA GLY A 266 16.24 -9.05 13.98
C GLY A 266 17.07 -8.39 12.89
N TYR A 267 16.91 -7.09 12.65
CA TYR A 267 17.76 -6.30 11.75
C TYR A 267 18.68 -5.36 12.52
N TYR A 268 19.96 -5.36 12.15
CA TYR A 268 20.98 -4.53 12.78
C TYR A 268 21.81 -3.82 11.72
N MET A 269 21.84 -2.50 11.77
CA MET A 269 22.59 -1.65 10.86
C MET A 269 23.78 -1.03 11.58
N LEU A 270 24.98 -1.20 11.00
CA LEU A 270 26.20 -0.59 11.47
C LEU A 270 26.82 0.23 10.34
N ARG A 271 27.12 1.50 10.61
CA ARG A 271 27.67 2.44 9.65
C ARG A 271 28.93 3.07 10.17
N SER A 272 29.88 3.39 9.29
CA SER A 272 31.00 4.30 9.65
C SER A 272 30.56 5.76 9.64
N GLY A 273 29.43 6.07 9.04
CA GLY A 273 28.81 7.40 8.94
C GLY A 273 27.61 7.39 7.99
N TRP A 274 27.12 8.58 7.66
CA TRP A 274 25.98 8.78 6.75
C TRP A 274 26.40 9.43 5.41
N ASP A 275 27.68 9.69 5.22
CA ASP A 275 28.19 10.28 4.00
C ASP A 275 28.25 9.25 2.88
N LYS A 276 28.32 9.70 1.64
CA LYS A 276 28.30 8.84 0.44
C LYS A 276 29.42 7.78 0.40
N ASP A 277 30.53 8.04 1.08
CA ASP A 277 31.72 7.17 1.13
C ASP A 277 31.76 6.32 2.41
N ALA A 278 30.67 6.32 3.20
CA ALA A 278 30.59 5.54 4.43
C ALA A 278 30.44 4.04 4.10
N THR A 279 31.06 3.21 4.91
CA THR A 279 30.82 1.76 4.92
C THR A 279 29.58 1.46 5.73
N MET A 280 28.77 0.51 5.28
CA MET A 280 27.58 0.07 6.00
C MET A 280 27.45 -1.44 5.96
N MET A 281 27.13 -2.02 7.10
CA MET A 281 26.76 -3.43 7.24
C MET A 281 25.33 -3.54 7.73
N ILE A 282 24.56 -4.42 7.10
CA ILE A 282 23.25 -4.86 7.57
C ILE A 282 23.38 -6.32 7.95
N LEU A 283 23.09 -6.64 9.21
CA LEU A 283 23.04 -8.00 9.71
C LEU A 283 21.58 -8.38 9.92
N LYS A 284 21.18 -9.53 9.36
CA LYS A 284 19.88 -10.15 9.58
C LYS A 284 20.03 -11.35 10.49
N ASN A 285 19.36 -11.29 11.65
CA ASN A 285 19.34 -12.38 12.64
C ASN A 285 17.95 -12.45 13.29
N ASN A 286 16.97 -12.84 12.50
CA ASN A 286 15.56 -12.87 12.89
C ASN A 286 15.07 -14.29 13.10
N TYR A 287 14.00 -14.44 13.89
CA TYR A 287 13.20 -15.66 13.90
C TYR A 287 12.41 -15.77 12.57
N ILE A 288 11.97 -16.99 12.25
CA ILE A 288 11.06 -17.21 11.12
C ILE A 288 9.64 -17.14 11.69
N PRO A 289 8.85 -16.14 11.32
CA PRO A 289 7.45 -16.07 11.75
C PRO A 289 6.67 -17.28 11.25
N THR A 290 5.80 -17.83 12.09
CA THR A 290 4.88 -18.89 11.68
C THR A 290 3.90 -18.37 10.64
N ASN A 291 3.65 -19.15 9.59
CA ASN A 291 2.74 -18.83 8.50
C ASN A 291 3.18 -17.64 7.64
N GLN A 292 4.48 -17.40 7.50
CA GLN A 292 5.04 -16.40 6.61
C GLN A 292 5.68 -17.03 5.38
N TRP A 293 5.36 -16.48 4.21
CA TRP A 293 5.83 -16.97 2.91
C TRP A 293 7.05 -16.21 2.41
N HIS A 294 7.25 -14.96 2.86
CA HIS A 294 8.23 -14.02 2.33
C HIS A 294 9.48 -13.87 3.21
N CYS A 295 9.47 -14.46 4.40
CA CYS A 295 10.63 -14.47 5.29
C CYS A 295 11.44 -15.75 5.12
N GLN A 296 12.65 -15.62 4.61
CA GLN A 296 13.57 -16.73 4.41
C GLN A 296 14.32 -17.09 5.71
N ALA A 297 14.69 -18.37 5.86
CA ALA A 297 15.53 -18.86 6.95
C ALA A 297 16.99 -18.40 6.75
N ALA A 298 17.24 -17.11 6.93
CA ALA A 298 18.50 -16.46 6.57
C ALA A 298 19.20 -15.82 7.79
N ASN A 299 19.14 -16.50 8.95
CA ASN A 299 19.85 -16.04 10.16
C ASN A 299 21.37 -16.01 9.94
N GLY A 300 21.99 -14.90 10.36
CA GLY A 300 23.40 -14.67 10.18
C GLY A 300 23.78 -14.20 8.78
N THR A 301 22.81 -13.90 7.91
CA THR A 301 23.12 -13.24 6.63
C THR A 301 23.52 -11.78 6.85
N MET A 302 24.43 -11.34 6.00
CA MET A 302 25.03 -10.01 6.10
C MET A 302 25.12 -9.38 4.71
N GLY A 303 24.67 -8.14 4.61
CA GLY A 303 24.96 -7.25 3.49
C GLY A 303 26.07 -6.28 3.87
N LEU A 304 26.99 -6.00 2.99
CA LEU A 304 28.11 -5.08 3.20
C LEU A 304 28.24 -4.15 2.01
N TYR A 305 28.33 -2.85 2.31
CA TYR A 305 28.58 -1.77 1.37
C TYR A 305 29.89 -1.07 1.70
#